data_5029c7e9dc73ad4cb9180c6bb4f9d65b
#
_entry.id   5029c7e9dc73ad4cb9180c6bb4f9d65b
#
_cell.length_a   1.000
_cell.length_b   1.000
_cell.length_c   1.000
_cell.angle_alpha   90.00
_cell.angle_beta   90.00
_cell.angle_gamma   90.00
#
_symmetry.space_group_name_H-M   'P 1'
#
loop_
_entity.id
_entity.type
_entity.pdbx_description
1 polymer ?
#
loop_
_entity_poly.entity_id
_entity_poly.type
_entity_poly.pdbx_seq_one_letter_code
_entity_poly.pdbx_strand_id
1 'polypeptide(L)'
;DSFKSIVDTIRETCLKKNGYAPIIIMQNTHSGRYSKPEGKPAPIIAYNNPIFEKDSPIDKECIITDDGIDRVKDMLISTAALAEKAGFDGVDIKCCHRYLNSELLSAYNREGRYGGSLENRTRLLREAVAGAKESCSSDFIVTSRLNVYDGFEYPYGFGVSRDGGLDFDITEPVWLLKE
;
A
#
# COMPACT_ATOMS: atom_id res chain seq x y z
N ASP A 1 19.34 -13.40 -3.72
CA ASP A 1 20.10 -14.30 -2.80
C ASP A 1 19.98 -13.88 -1.33
N SER A 2 20.06 -12.56 -0.99
CA SER A 2 19.98 -12.09 0.41
C SER A 2 18.63 -12.36 1.07
N PHE A 3 17.52 -12.12 0.40
CA PHE A 3 16.18 -12.40 0.96
C PHE A 3 15.97 -13.89 1.20
N LYS A 4 16.42 -14.75 0.27
CA LYS A 4 16.35 -16.19 0.46
C LYS A 4 17.13 -16.62 1.71
N SER A 5 18.33 -16.13 1.90
CA SER A 5 19.14 -16.42 3.09
C SER A 5 18.46 -16.00 4.39
N ILE A 6 17.77 -14.85 4.40
CA ILE A 6 17.00 -14.38 5.56
C ILE A 6 15.86 -15.35 5.87
N VAL A 7 15.07 -15.72 4.85
CA VAL A 7 13.93 -16.66 5.00
C VAL A 7 14.41 -18.01 5.53
N ASP A 8 15.46 -18.57 4.92
CA ASP A 8 16.04 -19.85 5.33
C ASP A 8 16.50 -19.79 6.80
N THR A 9 17.24 -18.74 7.17
CA THR A 9 17.72 -18.54 8.56
C THR A 9 16.58 -18.46 9.57
N ILE A 10 15.49 -17.73 9.23
CA ILE A 10 14.32 -17.61 10.11
C ILE A 10 13.66 -18.98 10.31
N ARG A 11 13.43 -19.73 9.20
CA ARG A 11 12.80 -21.05 9.25
C ARG A 11 13.61 -22.05 10.05
N GLU A 12 14.90 -22.18 9.76
CA GLU A 12 15.80 -23.09 10.46
C GLU A 12 15.89 -22.77 11.94
N THR A 13 16.02 -21.48 12.28
CA THR A 13 16.09 -21.04 13.68
C THR A 13 14.78 -21.33 14.43
N CYS A 14 13.63 -21.04 13.82
CA CYS A 14 12.34 -21.30 14.42
C CYS A 14 12.10 -22.81 14.59
N LEU A 15 12.38 -23.59 13.56
CA LEU A 15 12.25 -25.05 13.60
C LEU A 15 13.12 -25.66 14.73
N LYS A 16 14.39 -25.21 14.83
CA LYS A 16 15.32 -25.68 15.87
C LYS A 16 14.87 -25.32 17.28
N LYS A 17 14.31 -24.12 17.48
CA LYS A 17 13.93 -23.61 18.80
C LYS A 17 12.54 -24.04 19.24
N ASN A 18 11.60 -24.10 18.32
CA ASN A 18 10.16 -24.20 18.62
C ASN A 18 9.53 -25.49 18.06
N GLY A 19 10.23 -26.24 17.20
CA GLY A 19 9.73 -27.48 16.60
C GLY A 19 8.77 -27.30 15.41
N TYR A 20 8.60 -26.06 14.90
CA TYR A 20 7.78 -25.75 13.71
C TYR A 20 8.42 -24.69 12.85
N ALA A 21 8.07 -24.67 11.54
CA ALA A 21 8.46 -23.62 10.62
C ALA A 21 7.38 -22.50 10.61
N PRO A 22 7.76 -21.20 10.70
CA PRO A 22 6.81 -20.10 10.66
C PRO A 22 6.32 -19.85 9.25
N ILE A 23 5.14 -19.26 9.12
CA ILE A 23 4.70 -18.59 7.89
C ILE A 23 5.38 -17.22 7.85
N ILE A 24 6.05 -16.91 6.73
CA ILE A 24 6.82 -15.67 6.55
C ILE A 24 6.22 -14.86 5.42
N ILE A 25 5.67 -13.70 5.74
CA ILE A 25 5.02 -12.80 4.78
C ILE A 25 5.88 -11.54 4.61
N MET A 26 6.22 -11.22 3.36
CA MET A 26 6.95 -10.00 3.02
C MET A 26 5.97 -8.83 2.88
N GLN A 27 6.19 -7.74 3.63
CA GLN A 27 5.41 -6.52 3.43
C GLN A 27 6.00 -5.68 2.29
N ASN A 28 5.20 -5.50 1.24
CA ASN A 28 5.54 -4.77 0.03
C ASN A 28 4.86 -3.40 0.01
N THR A 29 5.59 -2.33 -0.30
CA THR A 29 5.05 -0.96 -0.22
C THR A 29 5.86 0.05 -1.01
N HIS A 30 5.21 1.19 -1.33
CA HIS A 30 5.86 2.42 -1.75
C HIS A 30 5.65 3.48 -0.67
N SER A 31 6.74 4.00 -0.10
CA SER A 31 6.70 4.88 1.08
C SER A 31 6.06 6.27 0.85
N GLY A 32 5.81 6.66 -0.42
CA GLY A 32 5.06 7.85 -0.75
C GLY A 32 5.72 9.12 -0.22
N ARG A 33 4.97 9.92 0.53
CA ARG A 33 5.46 11.19 1.13
C ARG A 33 6.64 11.02 2.09
N TYR A 34 6.88 9.81 2.57
CA TYR A 34 8.00 9.49 3.46
C TYR A 34 9.21 8.90 2.74
N SER A 35 9.23 8.94 1.41
CA SER A 35 10.33 8.38 0.62
C SER A 35 11.67 9.05 0.91
N LYS A 36 12.70 8.22 1.13
CA LYS A 36 14.08 8.63 1.42
C LYS A 36 15.07 7.65 0.77
N PRO A 37 15.11 7.55 -0.56
CA PRO A 37 15.89 6.52 -1.25
C PRO A 37 17.40 6.55 -0.93
N GLU A 38 17.93 7.73 -0.63
CA GLU A 38 19.34 7.92 -0.26
C GLU A 38 19.52 8.52 1.14
N GLY A 39 18.56 8.23 2.04
CA GLY A 39 18.53 8.81 3.38
C GLY A 39 18.09 10.28 3.43
N LYS A 40 17.84 10.90 2.29
CA LYS A 40 17.33 12.28 2.18
C LYS A 40 15.86 12.28 1.76
N PRO A 41 15.03 13.19 2.31
CA PRO A 41 13.64 13.31 1.88
C PRO A 41 13.51 13.52 0.37
N ALA A 42 12.75 12.66 -0.28
CA ALA A 42 12.37 12.73 -1.69
C ALA A 42 10.91 12.27 -1.81
N PRO A 43 9.95 13.11 -1.35
CA PRO A 43 8.55 12.71 -1.28
C PRO A 43 7.97 12.47 -2.69
N ILE A 44 7.15 11.43 -2.78
CA ILE A 44 6.29 11.16 -3.94
C ILE A 44 4.87 11.05 -3.37
N ILE A 45 3.99 11.96 -3.74
CA ILE A 45 2.66 12.09 -3.14
C ILE A 45 1.55 11.82 -4.14
N ALA A 46 0.40 11.35 -3.67
CA ALA A 46 -0.78 11.17 -4.50
C ALA A 46 -1.43 12.52 -4.85
N TYR A 47 -1.44 13.45 -3.91
CA TYR A 47 -1.97 14.81 -4.02
C TYR A 47 -1.43 15.69 -2.89
N ASN A 48 -1.47 17.01 -3.02
CA ASN A 48 -1.15 17.91 -1.92
C ASN A 48 -2.23 17.84 -0.83
N ASN A 49 -1.82 17.54 0.39
CA ASN A 49 -2.71 17.44 1.55
C ASN A 49 -2.41 18.59 2.52
N PRO A 50 -3.29 19.60 2.66
CA PRO A 50 -3.04 20.78 3.48
C PRO A 50 -2.88 20.47 4.97
N ILE A 51 -3.39 19.34 5.44
CA ILE A 51 -3.24 18.93 6.85
C ILE A 51 -1.78 18.52 7.12
N PHE A 52 -1.18 17.72 6.23
CA PHE A 52 0.21 17.27 6.37
C PHE A 52 1.23 18.31 5.93
N GLU A 53 0.84 19.24 5.08
CA GLU A 53 1.73 20.20 4.43
C GLU A 53 1.63 21.60 5.01
N LYS A 54 0.88 21.76 6.12
CA LYS A 54 0.66 23.06 6.78
C LYS A 54 1.96 23.81 7.09
N ASP A 55 2.95 23.10 7.62
CA ASP A 55 4.22 23.68 8.07
C ASP A 55 5.39 23.31 7.15
N SER A 56 5.17 22.43 6.16
CA SER A 56 6.19 21.95 5.22
C SER A 56 5.53 21.60 3.88
N PRO A 57 5.23 22.59 3.05
CA PRO A 57 4.65 22.37 1.73
C PRO A 57 5.52 21.46 0.85
N ILE A 58 4.88 20.61 0.07
CA ILE A 58 5.52 19.74 -0.90
C ILE A 58 5.21 20.27 -2.31
N ASP A 59 6.22 20.37 -3.15
CA ASP A 59 6.08 20.86 -4.51
C ASP A 59 5.15 19.96 -5.34
N LYS A 60 4.39 20.59 -6.26
CA LYS A 60 3.46 19.89 -7.14
C LYS A 60 4.15 18.87 -8.06
N GLU A 61 5.41 19.09 -8.36
CA GLU A 61 6.26 18.17 -9.13
C GLU A 61 6.46 16.83 -8.42
N CYS A 62 6.23 16.78 -7.12
CA CYS A 62 6.25 15.54 -6.34
C CYS A 62 4.95 14.73 -6.45
N ILE A 63 3.90 15.28 -7.08
CA ILE A 63 2.66 14.53 -7.32
C ILE A 63 2.92 13.49 -8.41
N ILE A 64 2.75 12.24 -8.05
CA ILE A 64 2.95 11.13 -8.98
C ILE A 64 1.91 11.16 -10.11
N THR A 65 2.35 10.96 -11.34
CA THR A 65 1.45 10.84 -12.51
C THR A 65 0.72 9.49 -12.49
N ASP A 66 -0.35 9.37 -13.26
CA ASP A 66 -1.06 8.09 -13.41
C ASP A 66 -0.16 7.00 -13.98
N ASP A 67 0.69 7.32 -14.97
CA ASP A 67 1.69 6.38 -15.50
C ASP A 67 2.77 6.04 -14.46
N GLY A 68 3.06 6.96 -13.53
CA GLY A 68 3.92 6.69 -12.39
C GLY A 68 3.29 5.67 -11.44
N ILE A 69 1.98 5.77 -11.21
CA ILE A 69 1.24 4.80 -10.37
C ILE A 69 1.15 3.43 -11.06
N ASP A 70 0.95 3.40 -12.40
CA ASP A 70 1.01 2.14 -13.16
C ASP A 70 2.36 1.44 -12.98
N ARG A 71 3.47 2.17 -13.05
CA ARG A 71 4.81 1.59 -12.77
C ARG A 71 4.94 1.08 -11.34
N VAL A 72 4.38 1.78 -10.35
CA VAL A 72 4.35 1.29 -8.96
C VAL A 72 3.53 0.01 -8.85
N LYS A 73 2.37 -0.07 -9.50
CA LYS A 73 1.56 -1.29 -9.57
C LYS A 73 2.37 -2.47 -10.12
N ASP A 74 3.02 -2.28 -11.28
CA ASP A 74 3.81 -3.33 -11.93
C ASP A 74 4.99 -3.78 -11.04
N MET A 75 5.63 -2.85 -10.32
CA MET A 75 6.67 -3.17 -9.34
C MET A 75 6.11 -3.97 -8.16
N LEU A 76 4.93 -3.64 -7.63
CA LEU A 76 4.29 -4.39 -6.55
C LEU A 76 4.00 -5.83 -6.97
N ILE A 77 3.47 -6.03 -8.18
CA ILE A 77 3.20 -7.35 -8.76
C ILE A 77 4.49 -8.14 -8.95
N SER A 78 5.48 -7.54 -9.61
CA SER A 78 6.78 -8.19 -9.85
C SER A 78 7.48 -8.57 -8.55
N THR A 79 7.37 -7.73 -7.53
CA THR A 79 7.96 -7.98 -6.21
C THR A 79 7.27 -9.15 -5.50
N ALA A 80 5.96 -9.36 -5.69
CA ALA A 80 5.27 -10.54 -5.15
C ALA A 80 5.85 -11.84 -5.73
N ALA A 81 6.03 -11.91 -7.05
CA ALA A 81 6.66 -13.06 -7.70
C ALA A 81 8.13 -13.29 -7.28
N LEU A 82 8.87 -12.21 -7.01
CA LEU A 82 10.23 -12.30 -6.48
C LEU A 82 10.24 -12.78 -5.02
N ALA A 83 9.27 -12.38 -4.20
CA ALA A 83 9.13 -12.85 -2.83
C ALA A 83 8.86 -14.36 -2.79
N GLU A 84 7.97 -14.88 -3.63
CA GLU A 84 7.72 -16.31 -3.77
C GLU A 84 9.00 -17.07 -4.14
N LYS A 85 9.74 -16.60 -5.16
CA LYS A 85 11.04 -17.18 -5.55
C LYS A 85 12.08 -17.14 -4.43
N ALA A 86 12.04 -16.15 -3.57
CA ALA A 86 12.92 -16.04 -2.41
C ALA A 86 12.49 -16.95 -1.24
N GLY A 87 11.33 -17.61 -1.35
CA GLY A 87 10.85 -18.58 -0.40
C GLY A 87 9.94 -18.02 0.70
N PHE A 88 9.42 -16.79 0.55
CA PHE A 88 8.33 -16.31 1.41
C PHE A 88 7.07 -17.13 1.16
N ASP A 89 6.20 -17.22 2.16
CA ASP A 89 4.90 -17.89 2.06
C ASP A 89 3.81 -16.95 1.55
N GLY A 90 4.08 -15.65 1.53
CA GLY A 90 3.13 -14.66 1.06
C GLY A 90 3.70 -13.25 0.96
N VAL A 91 2.86 -12.36 0.44
CA VAL A 91 3.10 -10.92 0.35
C VAL A 91 1.95 -10.15 0.98
N ASP A 92 2.27 -9.08 1.70
CA ASP A 92 1.33 -8.08 2.20
C ASP A 92 1.50 -6.80 1.37
N ILE A 93 0.52 -6.50 0.52
CA ILE A 93 0.47 -5.25 -0.25
C ILE A 93 -0.06 -4.15 0.67
N LYS A 94 0.85 -3.42 1.28
CA LYS A 94 0.53 -2.44 2.31
C LYS A 94 -0.30 -1.28 1.79
N CYS A 95 -1.43 -1.02 2.44
CA CYS A 95 -2.32 0.10 2.18
C CYS A 95 -2.72 0.83 3.48
N CYS A 96 -1.71 1.30 4.22
CA CYS A 96 -1.90 2.01 5.49
C CYS A 96 -0.78 3.03 5.76
N HIS A 97 -0.88 3.74 6.88
CA HIS A 97 0.11 4.70 7.40
C HIS A 97 0.36 5.90 6.47
N ARG A 98 -0.60 6.28 5.66
CA ARG A 98 -0.47 7.38 4.68
C ARG A 98 0.72 7.23 3.74
N TYR A 99 1.11 5.98 3.44
CA TYR A 99 2.00 5.66 2.34
C TYR A 99 1.24 5.78 1.01
N LEU A 100 1.89 5.75 -0.13
CA LEU A 100 1.29 6.11 -1.41
C LEU A 100 -0.06 5.42 -1.68
N ASN A 101 -0.13 4.10 -1.46
CA ASN A 101 -1.35 3.32 -1.69
C ASN A 101 -2.49 3.75 -0.76
N SER A 102 -2.19 3.96 0.53
CA SER A 102 -3.16 4.46 1.51
C SER A 102 -3.57 5.92 1.26
N GLU A 103 -2.65 6.75 0.80
CA GLU A 103 -2.94 8.15 0.47
C GLU A 103 -3.92 8.26 -0.70
N LEU A 104 -3.83 7.36 -1.67
CA LEU A 104 -4.77 7.29 -2.80
C LEU A 104 -6.22 7.04 -2.36
N LEU A 105 -6.47 6.32 -1.26
CA LEU A 105 -7.83 6.07 -0.77
C LEU A 105 -8.61 7.37 -0.49
N SER A 106 -7.92 8.44 -0.08
CA SER A 106 -8.52 9.77 0.15
C SER A 106 -8.23 10.78 -0.97
N ALA A 107 -7.85 10.34 -2.16
CA ALA A 107 -7.57 11.20 -3.31
C ALA A 107 -8.85 11.67 -4.04
N TYR A 108 -9.83 12.20 -3.29
CA TYR A 108 -11.14 12.62 -3.81
C TYR A 108 -11.04 13.72 -4.88
N ASN A 109 -10.12 14.65 -4.71
CA ASN A 109 -9.93 15.79 -5.58
C ASN A 109 -8.80 15.59 -6.61
N ARG A 110 -8.16 14.41 -6.63
CA ARG A 110 -7.18 14.08 -7.65
C ARG A 110 -7.89 13.79 -8.98
N GLU A 111 -7.41 14.39 -10.04
CA GLU A 111 -7.84 14.07 -11.41
C GLU A 111 -7.17 12.77 -11.90
N GLY A 112 -7.75 12.17 -12.95
CA GLY A 112 -7.18 11.01 -13.64
C GLY A 112 -7.69 9.66 -13.13
N ARG A 113 -6.99 8.59 -13.53
CA ARG A 113 -7.42 7.19 -13.34
C ARG A 113 -7.33 6.70 -11.89
N TYR A 114 -6.64 7.43 -11.02
CA TYR A 114 -6.36 7.06 -9.63
C TYR A 114 -6.93 8.06 -8.62
N GLY A 115 -7.94 8.85 -9.03
CA GLY A 115 -8.57 9.83 -8.15
C GLY A 115 -10.07 9.98 -8.41
N GLY A 116 -10.74 10.76 -7.58
CA GLY A 116 -12.18 11.05 -7.67
C GLY A 116 -13.05 9.90 -7.18
N SER A 117 -13.52 9.02 -8.06
CA SER A 117 -14.42 7.93 -7.68
C SER A 117 -13.74 6.89 -6.78
N LEU A 118 -14.54 6.14 -6.03
CA LEU A 118 -14.04 5.08 -5.15
C LEU A 118 -13.26 4.01 -5.92
N GLU A 119 -13.78 3.60 -7.07
CA GLU A 119 -13.13 2.63 -7.96
C GLU A 119 -11.74 3.09 -8.41
N ASN A 120 -11.60 4.38 -8.71
CA ASN A 120 -10.32 4.97 -9.11
C ASN A 120 -9.35 5.07 -7.93
N ARG A 121 -9.81 5.58 -6.80
CA ARG A 121 -8.98 5.75 -5.59
C ARG A 121 -8.47 4.42 -5.02
N THR A 122 -9.20 3.34 -5.20
CA THR A 122 -8.85 1.99 -4.75
C THR A 122 -8.15 1.15 -5.83
N ARG A 123 -8.06 1.65 -7.05
CA ARG A 123 -7.54 0.94 -8.23
C ARG A 123 -6.16 0.33 -8.00
N LEU A 124 -5.21 1.11 -7.47
CA LEU A 124 -3.85 0.61 -7.23
C LEU A 124 -3.85 -0.63 -6.33
N LEU A 125 -4.59 -0.61 -5.22
CA LEU A 125 -4.65 -1.74 -4.31
C LEU A 125 -5.28 -2.96 -4.98
N ARG A 126 -6.46 -2.80 -5.58
CA ARG A 126 -7.22 -3.90 -6.18
C ARG A 126 -6.46 -4.55 -7.33
N GLU A 127 -5.92 -3.76 -8.24
CA GLU A 127 -5.14 -4.27 -9.38
C GLU A 127 -3.81 -4.89 -8.95
N ALA A 128 -3.14 -4.34 -7.93
CA ALA A 128 -1.90 -4.95 -7.41
C ALA A 128 -2.17 -6.28 -6.70
N VAL A 129 -3.25 -6.40 -5.94
CA VAL A 129 -3.67 -7.66 -5.30
C VAL A 129 -4.05 -8.70 -6.36
N ALA A 130 -4.87 -8.33 -7.34
CA ALA A 130 -5.25 -9.23 -8.43
C ALA A 130 -4.03 -9.71 -9.23
N GLY A 131 -3.16 -8.78 -9.66
CA GLY A 131 -1.96 -9.13 -10.41
C GLY A 131 -0.96 -9.96 -9.61
N ALA A 132 -0.83 -9.74 -8.30
CA ALA A 132 -0.01 -10.59 -7.44
C ALA A 132 -0.56 -12.03 -7.36
N LYS A 133 -1.90 -12.18 -7.23
CA LYS A 133 -2.55 -13.50 -7.25
C LYS A 133 -2.37 -14.22 -8.58
N GLU A 134 -2.43 -13.50 -9.69
CA GLU A 134 -2.22 -14.08 -11.04
C GLU A 134 -0.76 -14.46 -11.31
N SER A 135 0.19 -13.76 -10.70
CA SER A 135 1.63 -13.92 -10.95
C SER A 135 2.29 -14.97 -10.04
N CYS A 136 1.61 -15.41 -8.98
CA CYS A 136 2.11 -16.36 -7.99
C CYS A 136 1.31 -17.67 -8.03
N SER A 137 1.84 -18.70 -7.35
CA SER A 137 1.13 -19.98 -7.22
C SER A 137 -0.13 -19.85 -6.37
N SER A 138 -1.05 -20.80 -6.51
CA SER A 138 -2.33 -20.83 -5.77
C SER A 138 -2.15 -20.89 -4.24
N ASP A 139 -1.03 -21.40 -3.77
CA ASP A 139 -0.73 -21.55 -2.34
C ASP A 139 -0.03 -20.34 -1.75
N PHE A 140 0.40 -19.39 -2.60
CA PHE A 140 1.04 -18.17 -2.14
C PHE A 140 0.01 -17.18 -1.53
N ILE A 141 0.24 -16.78 -0.30
CA ILE A 141 -0.67 -15.89 0.43
C ILE A 141 -0.53 -14.45 -0.09
N VAL A 142 -1.62 -13.87 -0.58
CA VAL A 142 -1.69 -12.44 -0.91
C VAL A 142 -2.63 -11.76 0.07
N THR A 143 -2.12 -10.81 0.82
CA THR A 143 -2.85 -10.08 1.86
C THR A 143 -2.58 -8.58 1.77
N SER A 144 -3.32 -7.78 2.54
CA SER A 144 -3.10 -6.35 2.66
C SER A 144 -3.32 -5.87 4.10
N ARG A 145 -2.39 -5.08 4.59
CA ARG A 145 -2.61 -4.27 5.79
C ARG A 145 -3.34 -3.00 5.36
N LEU A 146 -4.65 -3.01 5.49
CA LEU A 146 -5.54 -1.94 5.04
C LEU A 146 -5.85 -0.95 6.16
N ASN A 147 -5.78 0.35 5.89
CA ASN A 147 -6.33 1.40 6.74
C ASN A 147 -7.81 1.60 6.38
N VAL A 148 -8.68 1.59 7.39
CA VAL A 148 -10.14 1.72 7.21
C VAL A 148 -10.69 3.05 7.72
N TYR A 149 -9.86 3.82 8.44
CA TYR A 149 -10.20 5.12 9.00
C TYR A 149 -8.96 5.97 9.20
N ASP A 150 -8.91 7.15 8.60
CA ASP A 150 -7.73 8.03 8.64
C ASP A 150 -7.75 9.01 9.81
N GLY A 151 -8.91 9.37 10.36
CA GLY A 151 -9.04 10.38 11.40
C GLY A 151 -8.78 11.81 10.91
N PHE A 152 -8.99 12.09 9.63
CA PHE A 152 -8.92 13.42 9.02
C PHE A 152 -10.25 13.75 8.36
N GLU A 153 -10.64 15.01 8.40
CA GLU A 153 -11.89 15.45 7.79
C GLU A 153 -11.92 15.20 6.28
N TYR A 154 -13.11 14.96 5.76
CA TYR A 154 -13.34 14.94 4.31
C TYR A 154 -12.94 16.30 3.68
N PRO A 155 -12.29 16.33 2.50
CA PRO A 155 -11.94 15.20 1.62
C PRO A 155 -10.53 14.61 1.84
N TYR A 156 -9.93 14.79 2.99
CA TYR A 156 -8.53 14.41 3.24
C TYR A 156 -8.38 13.09 4.02
N GLY A 157 -9.46 12.54 4.53
CA GLY A 157 -9.52 11.26 5.23
C GLY A 157 -10.33 10.20 4.50
N PHE A 158 -9.94 8.94 4.62
CA PHE A 158 -10.71 7.78 4.18
C PHE A 158 -11.48 7.20 5.36
N GLY A 159 -12.70 6.70 5.14
CA GLY A 159 -13.55 6.12 6.18
C GLY A 159 -14.14 7.16 7.15
N VAL A 160 -14.27 8.39 6.72
CA VAL A 160 -14.85 9.51 7.50
C VAL A 160 -16.13 10.02 6.84
N SER A 161 -17.05 10.53 7.67
CA SER A 161 -18.28 11.15 7.20
C SER A 161 -18.00 12.33 6.27
N ARG A 162 -18.83 12.46 5.22
CA ARG A 162 -18.78 13.60 4.29
C ARG A 162 -19.53 14.82 4.80
N ASP A 163 -20.30 14.67 5.87
CA ASP A 163 -21.11 15.74 6.47
C ASP A 163 -20.30 16.68 7.38
N GLY A 164 -18.99 16.45 7.43
CA GLY A 164 -18.04 17.17 8.27
C GLY A 164 -17.71 16.42 9.56
N GLY A 165 -16.63 16.85 10.24
CA GLY A 165 -16.13 16.22 11.45
C GLY A 165 -15.34 14.92 11.21
N LEU A 166 -15.18 14.15 12.27
CA LEU A 166 -14.33 12.94 12.30
C LEU A 166 -15.13 11.65 12.57
N ASP A 167 -16.45 11.68 12.37
CA ASP A 167 -17.28 10.51 12.56
C ASP A 167 -16.96 9.43 11.52
N PHE A 168 -17.11 8.17 11.91
CA PHE A 168 -16.88 7.05 11.02
C PHE A 168 -17.91 6.99 9.89
N ASP A 169 -17.43 6.73 8.69
CA ASP A 169 -18.24 6.21 7.59
C ASP A 169 -17.50 4.99 6.99
N ILE A 170 -17.96 3.81 7.34
CA ILE A 170 -17.36 2.55 6.89
C ILE A 170 -17.92 2.05 5.54
N THR A 171 -18.75 2.84 4.86
CA THR A 171 -19.38 2.44 3.59
C THR A 171 -18.33 2.10 2.53
N GLU A 172 -17.38 3.01 2.30
CA GLU A 172 -16.28 2.79 1.34
C GLU A 172 -15.29 1.70 1.80
N PRO A 173 -14.84 1.66 3.07
CA PRO A 173 -14.04 0.55 3.59
C PRO A 173 -14.68 -0.82 3.43
N VAL A 174 -15.98 -0.95 3.74
CA VAL A 174 -16.72 -2.22 3.59
C VAL A 174 -16.85 -2.63 2.13
N TRP A 175 -17.09 -1.67 1.23
CA TRP A 175 -17.09 -1.93 -0.21
C TRP A 175 -15.73 -2.49 -0.66
N LEU A 176 -14.64 -1.83 -0.28
CA LEU A 176 -13.26 -2.24 -0.66
C LEU A 176 -12.89 -3.64 -0.14
N LEU A 177 -13.40 -4.05 1.03
CA LEU A 177 -13.15 -5.39 1.59
C LEU A 177 -13.91 -6.51 0.87
N LYS A 178 -14.90 -6.18 0.03
CA LYS A 178 -15.69 -7.15 -0.73
C LYS A 178 -15.18 -7.36 -2.16
N GLU A 179 -14.39 -6.41 -2.65
CA GLU A 179 -13.75 -6.45 -3.98
C GLU A 179 -12.47 -7.30 -3.97
#